data_ea7fa7192ea2c26f45c38a2743f82ff5
#
_entry.id   ea7fa7192ea2c26f45c38a2743f82ff5
#
_cell.length_a   1.000
_cell.length_b   1.000
_cell.length_c   1.000
_cell.angle_alpha   90.00
_cell.angle_beta   90.00
_cell.angle_gamma   90.00
#
_symmetry.space_group_name_H-M   'P 1'
#
loop_
_entity.id
_entity.type
_entity.pdbx_description
1 polymer ?
#
loop_
_entity_poly.entity_id
_entity_poly.type
_entity_poly.pdbx_seq_one_letter_code
_entity_poly.pdbx_strand_id
1 'polypeptide(L)'
;YKILDSFADIKMWFSNLFSVLSPFIVGIIIAYILYIPSRKFEQMYGKVKFIKKRARPLSVFTVYVLFILLIIIGFRFLVPAITTSFQDLVNNFQSYYISIKESIMALPEDSIFKSERFMNIINQFNGFKIEDYINLNMIGQYAQGVISFASGIFDIFVSFVVSLYLLLDRKQIVEFFRKLAGAFFSKQSYKNIGKYFHRTNEIFCKFLSSQFLDAIVVAILTSVAMSIMHVKYAVMLGLFIGLFNLIPYFGAIIAV
;
A
#
# COMPACT_ATOMS: atom_id res chain seq x y z
N TYR A 1 -18.04 23.86 28.62
CA TYR A 1 -16.96 24.35 27.74
C TYR A 1 -15.63 23.60 28.02
N LYS A 2 -15.13 23.55 29.26
CA LYS A 2 -13.85 22.88 29.61
C LYS A 2 -13.76 21.39 29.21
N ILE A 3 -14.86 20.65 29.22
CA ILE A 3 -14.86 19.22 28.84
C ILE A 3 -14.65 19.06 27.34
N LEU A 4 -15.22 19.95 26.52
CA LEU A 4 -15.04 19.89 25.04
C LEU A 4 -13.61 20.28 24.64
N ASP A 5 -13.00 21.24 25.32
CA ASP A 5 -11.60 21.62 25.11
C ASP A 5 -10.67 20.45 25.48
N SER A 6 -10.93 19.76 26.60
CA SER A 6 -10.18 18.57 27.00
C SER A 6 -10.28 17.42 26.00
N PHE A 7 -11.41 17.24 25.31
CA PHE A 7 -11.54 16.24 24.24
C PHE A 7 -10.73 16.61 22.99
N ALA A 8 -10.67 17.90 22.65
CA ALA A 8 -9.84 18.38 21.53
C ALA A 8 -8.35 18.17 21.81
N ASP A 9 -7.91 18.47 23.03
CA ASP A 9 -6.51 18.26 23.46
C ASP A 9 -6.13 16.78 23.47
N ILE A 10 -7.00 15.90 23.97
CA ILE A 10 -6.81 14.46 23.96
C ILE A 10 -6.71 13.94 22.52
N LYS A 11 -7.61 14.38 21.63
CA LYS A 11 -7.58 14.01 20.21
C LYS A 11 -6.29 14.45 19.52
N MET A 12 -5.84 15.68 19.81
CA MET A 12 -4.59 16.24 19.27
C MET A 12 -3.37 15.46 19.79
N TRP A 13 -3.36 15.11 21.08
CA TRP A 13 -2.31 14.29 21.67
C TRP A 13 -2.24 12.89 21.03
N PHE A 14 -3.38 12.21 20.86
CA PHE A 14 -3.43 10.92 20.15
C PHE A 14 -2.99 11.05 18.70
N SER A 15 -3.41 12.10 17.98
CA SER A 15 -2.99 12.35 16.60
C SER A 15 -1.48 12.51 16.49
N ASN A 16 -0.88 13.29 17.39
CA ASN A 16 0.57 13.49 17.43
C ASN A 16 1.30 12.20 17.79
N LEU A 17 0.78 11.42 18.73
CA LEU A 17 1.35 10.12 19.10
C LEU A 17 1.31 9.15 17.91
N PHE A 18 0.19 9.06 17.21
CA PHE A 18 0.09 8.20 16.01
C PHE A 18 0.99 8.66 14.88
N SER A 19 1.16 9.98 14.69
CA SER A 19 2.09 10.52 13.71
C SER A 19 3.52 10.08 13.98
N VAL A 20 3.98 10.18 15.23
CA VAL A 20 5.33 9.73 15.63
C VAL A 20 5.48 8.21 15.54
N LEU A 21 4.43 7.44 15.80
CA LEU A 21 4.44 5.98 15.72
C LEU A 21 4.28 5.45 14.30
N SER A 22 3.78 6.25 13.37
CA SER A 22 3.51 5.84 11.98
C SER A 22 4.71 5.17 11.31
N PRO A 23 5.94 5.73 11.30
CA PRO A 23 7.09 5.07 10.67
C PRO A 23 7.43 3.72 11.32
N PHE A 24 7.20 3.56 12.62
CA PHE A 24 7.41 2.28 13.30
C PHE A 24 6.38 1.23 12.88
N ILE A 25 5.10 1.62 12.76
CA ILE A 25 4.03 0.73 12.27
C ILE A 25 4.33 0.28 10.85
N VAL A 26 4.69 1.21 9.96
CA VAL A 26 5.08 0.90 8.58
C VAL A 26 6.31 -0.01 8.55
N GLY A 27 7.32 0.26 9.39
CA GLY A 27 8.50 -0.57 9.53
C GLY A 27 8.17 -2.00 9.97
N ILE A 28 7.22 -2.18 10.91
CA ILE A 28 6.73 -3.49 11.32
C ILE A 28 6.07 -4.22 10.13
N ILE A 29 5.20 -3.54 9.37
CA ILE A 29 4.53 -4.13 8.20
C ILE A 29 5.56 -4.60 7.17
N ILE A 30 6.54 -3.75 6.83
CA ILE A 30 7.63 -4.10 5.91
C ILE A 30 8.40 -5.32 6.44
N ALA A 31 8.74 -5.35 7.73
CA ALA A 31 9.42 -6.49 8.33
C ALA A 31 8.60 -7.79 8.22
N TYR A 32 7.29 -7.73 8.39
CA TYR A 32 6.40 -8.88 8.22
C TYR A 32 6.35 -9.38 6.78
N ILE A 33 6.24 -8.47 5.80
CA ILE A 33 6.24 -8.81 4.37
C ILE A 33 7.57 -9.50 3.99
N LEU A 34 8.69 -8.93 4.41
CA LEU A 34 10.03 -9.41 4.08
C LEU A 34 10.49 -10.60 4.94
N TYR A 35 9.76 -10.95 6.00
CA TYR A 35 10.12 -12.04 6.92
C TYR A 35 10.19 -13.41 6.21
N ILE A 36 9.17 -13.74 5.41
CA ILE A 36 9.10 -15.06 4.75
C ILE A 36 10.23 -15.21 3.73
N PRO A 37 10.45 -14.27 2.78
CA PRO A 37 11.58 -14.38 1.87
C PRO A 37 12.93 -14.39 2.61
N SER A 38 13.10 -13.53 3.62
CA SER A 38 14.32 -13.53 4.44
C SER A 38 14.60 -14.88 5.10
N ARG A 39 13.58 -15.54 5.64
CA ARG A 39 13.71 -16.86 6.24
C ARG A 39 14.09 -17.93 5.21
N LYS A 40 13.56 -17.86 3.99
CA LYS A 40 13.93 -18.80 2.92
C LYS A 40 15.41 -18.65 2.55
N PHE A 41 15.89 -17.43 2.36
CA PHE A 41 17.31 -17.17 2.10
C PHE A 41 18.20 -17.54 3.28
N GLU A 42 17.78 -17.29 4.54
CA GLU A 42 18.50 -17.72 5.75
C GLU A 42 18.70 -19.25 5.77
N GLN A 43 17.68 -20.01 5.39
CA GLN A 43 17.76 -21.47 5.28
C GLN A 43 18.68 -21.93 4.16
N MET A 44 18.68 -21.25 3.02
CA MET A 44 19.58 -21.55 1.91
C MET A 44 21.04 -21.28 2.27
N TYR A 45 21.34 -20.10 2.84
CA TYR A 45 22.68 -19.72 3.28
C TYR A 45 23.18 -20.57 4.46
N GLY A 46 22.26 -21.02 5.32
CA GLY A 46 22.59 -21.92 6.44
C GLY A 46 23.13 -23.30 6.02
N LYS A 47 22.88 -23.72 4.75
CA LYS A 47 23.42 -24.98 4.19
C LYS A 47 24.88 -24.83 3.74
N VAL A 48 25.37 -23.61 3.50
CA VAL A 48 26.71 -23.35 3.02
C VAL A 48 27.66 -23.13 4.20
N LYS A 49 28.64 -24.03 4.39
CA LYS A 49 29.56 -24.02 5.56
C LYS A 49 30.25 -22.68 5.82
N PHE A 50 30.69 -21.99 4.76
CA PHE A 50 31.42 -20.71 4.86
C PHE A 50 30.55 -19.55 5.34
N ILE A 51 29.24 -19.55 5.02
CA ILE A 51 28.34 -18.41 5.22
C ILE A 51 27.40 -18.67 6.42
N LYS A 52 27.36 -19.91 6.94
CA LYS A 52 26.42 -20.35 8.00
C LYS A 52 26.39 -19.42 9.22
N LYS A 53 27.55 -18.92 9.67
CA LYS A 53 27.63 -18.01 10.83
C LYS A 53 26.99 -16.65 10.56
N ARG A 54 26.94 -16.20 9.29
CA ARG A 54 26.39 -14.91 8.85
C ARG A 54 25.13 -15.08 7.97
N ALA A 55 24.54 -16.26 7.97
CA ALA A 55 23.41 -16.57 7.10
C ALA A 55 22.25 -15.58 7.27
N ARG A 56 21.98 -15.13 8.50
CA ARG A 56 20.89 -14.21 8.79
C ARG A 56 21.18 -12.78 8.30
N PRO A 57 22.27 -12.08 8.63
CA PRO A 57 22.51 -10.75 8.10
C PRO A 57 22.61 -10.76 6.58
N LEU A 58 23.21 -11.78 5.96
CA LEU A 58 23.26 -11.91 4.51
C LEU A 58 21.89 -12.12 3.88
N SER A 59 21.02 -12.94 4.48
CA SER A 59 19.66 -13.14 3.97
C SER A 59 18.83 -11.86 4.04
N VAL A 60 18.92 -11.13 5.14
CA VAL A 60 18.25 -9.84 5.30
C VAL A 60 18.76 -8.87 4.25
N PHE A 61 20.08 -8.70 4.11
CA PHE A 61 20.66 -7.82 3.11
C PHE A 61 20.21 -8.17 1.68
N THR A 62 20.26 -9.44 1.31
CA THR A 62 19.83 -9.90 -0.02
C THR A 62 18.36 -9.56 -0.29
N VAL A 63 17.48 -9.81 0.68
CA VAL A 63 16.05 -9.52 0.53
C VAL A 63 15.80 -8.03 0.41
N TYR A 64 16.52 -7.19 1.15
CA TYR A 64 16.38 -5.73 1.03
C TYR A 64 16.90 -5.21 -0.32
N VAL A 65 18.02 -5.74 -0.81
CA VAL A 65 18.52 -5.40 -2.16
C VAL A 65 17.48 -5.78 -3.22
N LEU A 66 16.92 -6.98 -3.16
CA LEU A 66 15.87 -7.42 -4.08
C LEU A 66 14.60 -6.56 -3.97
N PHE A 67 14.22 -6.19 -2.77
CA PHE A 67 13.05 -5.33 -2.53
C PHE A 67 13.24 -3.93 -3.09
N ILE A 68 14.42 -3.33 -2.87
CA ILE A 68 14.77 -2.02 -3.45
C ILE A 68 14.81 -2.10 -4.98
N LEU A 69 15.41 -3.15 -5.55
CA LEU A 69 15.42 -3.35 -7.00
C LEU A 69 14.01 -3.47 -7.56
N LEU A 70 13.13 -4.22 -6.89
CA LEU A 70 11.72 -4.36 -7.29
C LEU A 70 11.01 -3.00 -7.26
N ILE A 71 11.26 -2.19 -6.23
CA ILE A 71 10.70 -0.84 -6.12
C ILE A 71 11.22 0.04 -7.27
N ILE A 72 12.53 0.07 -7.53
CA ILE A 72 13.14 0.89 -8.59
C ILE A 72 12.57 0.49 -9.96
N ILE A 73 12.52 -0.81 -10.25
CA ILE A 73 11.96 -1.32 -11.50
C ILE A 73 10.48 -0.94 -11.61
N GLY A 74 9.70 -1.14 -10.52
CA GLY A 74 8.31 -0.75 -10.47
C GLY A 74 8.12 0.75 -10.79
N PHE A 75 8.84 1.62 -10.11
CA PHE A 75 8.76 3.07 -10.36
C PHE A 75 9.13 3.44 -11.80
N ARG A 76 10.16 2.81 -12.36
CA ARG A 76 10.63 3.09 -13.73
C ARG A 76 9.57 2.77 -14.80
N PHE A 77 8.76 1.75 -14.57
CA PHE A 77 7.70 1.35 -15.51
C PHE A 77 6.35 1.99 -15.18
N LEU A 78 5.98 2.06 -13.90
CA LEU A 78 4.66 2.51 -13.48
C LEU A 78 4.50 4.03 -13.55
N VAL A 79 5.53 4.80 -13.12
CA VAL A 79 5.41 6.27 -13.10
C VAL A 79 5.16 6.85 -14.48
N PRO A 80 5.92 6.51 -15.54
CA PRO A 80 5.60 7.00 -16.89
C PRO A 80 4.22 6.56 -17.37
N ALA A 81 3.84 5.29 -17.15
CA ALA A 81 2.54 4.76 -17.58
C ALA A 81 1.37 5.49 -16.90
N ILE A 82 1.48 5.76 -15.60
CA ILE A 82 0.46 6.51 -14.86
C ILE A 82 0.41 7.97 -15.32
N THR A 83 1.58 8.60 -15.47
CA THR A 83 1.65 10.02 -15.88
C THR A 83 1.06 10.23 -17.26
N THR A 84 1.42 9.39 -18.24
CA THR A 84 0.86 9.48 -19.60
C THR A 84 -0.64 9.20 -19.62
N SER A 85 -1.09 8.16 -18.88
CA SER A 85 -2.51 7.84 -18.78
C SER A 85 -3.32 8.96 -18.14
N PHE A 86 -2.77 9.58 -17.10
CA PHE A 86 -3.41 10.69 -16.42
C PHE A 86 -3.47 11.94 -17.31
N GLN A 87 -2.38 12.29 -18.00
CA GLN A 87 -2.34 13.39 -18.94
C GLN A 87 -3.33 13.20 -20.11
N ASP A 88 -3.39 11.99 -20.66
CA ASP A 88 -4.33 11.67 -21.73
C ASP A 88 -5.78 11.76 -21.24
N LEU A 89 -6.07 11.29 -20.02
CA LEU A 89 -7.39 11.42 -19.41
C LEU A 89 -7.78 12.88 -19.23
N VAL A 90 -6.90 13.72 -18.69
CA VAL A 90 -7.15 15.15 -18.48
C VAL A 90 -7.38 15.84 -19.83
N ASN A 91 -6.48 15.65 -20.79
CA ASN A 91 -6.53 16.33 -22.09
C ASN A 91 -7.74 15.91 -22.95
N ASN A 92 -8.22 14.66 -22.79
CA ASN A 92 -9.30 14.12 -23.60
C ASN A 92 -10.62 13.93 -22.83
N PHE A 93 -10.71 14.41 -21.59
CA PHE A 93 -11.89 14.21 -20.75
C PHE A 93 -13.17 14.65 -21.42
N GLN A 94 -13.16 15.84 -22.05
CA GLN A 94 -14.33 16.39 -22.73
C GLN A 94 -14.75 15.54 -23.93
N SER A 95 -13.80 15.00 -24.68
CA SER A 95 -14.07 14.09 -25.80
C SER A 95 -14.69 12.78 -25.31
N TYR A 96 -14.17 12.23 -24.23
CA TYR A 96 -14.75 11.01 -23.61
C TYR A 96 -16.16 11.24 -23.09
N TYR A 97 -16.40 12.38 -22.43
CA TYR A 97 -17.73 12.77 -21.99
C TYR A 97 -18.73 12.83 -23.16
N ILE A 98 -18.37 13.50 -24.26
CA ILE A 98 -19.20 13.62 -25.46
C ILE A 98 -19.48 12.22 -26.04
N SER A 99 -18.45 11.38 -26.22
CA SER A 99 -18.60 10.02 -26.76
C SER A 99 -19.49 9.13 -25.90
N ILE A 100 -19.37 9.23 -24.57
CA ILE A 100 -20.24 8.49 -23.63
C ILE A 100 -21.69 8.96 -23.78
N LYS A 101 -21.90 10.27 -23.83
CA LYS A 101 -23.23 10.85 -23.97
C LYS A 101 -23.91 10.43 -25.29
N GLU A 102 -23.17 10.49 -26.41
CA GLU A 102 -23.65 10.02 -27.71
C GLU A 102 -23.98 8.53 -27.70
N SER A 103 -23.12 7.71 -27.10
CA SER A 103 -23.35 6.26 -26.94
C SER A 103 -24.61 5.95 -26.15
N ILE A 104 -24.88 6.70 -25.09
CA ILE A 104 -26.10 6.54 -24.29
C ILE A 104 -27.34 7.01 -25.05
N MET A 105 -27.24 8.10 -25.81
CA MET A 105 -28.35 8.57 -26.63
C MET A 105 -28.72 7.58 -27.75
N ALA A 106 -27.76 6.78 -28.23
CA ALA A 106 -27.98 5.74 -29.25
C ALA A 106 -28.64 4.47 -28.68
N LEU A 107 -28.76 4.31 -27.35
CA LEU A 107 -29.43 3.16 -26.75
C LEU A 107 -30.95 3.24 -26.93
N PRO A 108 -31.66 2.09 -26.84
CA PRO A 108 -33.14 2.05 -26.82
C PRO A 108 -33.72 2.90 -25.68
N GLU A 109 -34.95 3.41 -25.88
CA GLU A 109 -35.63 4.29 -24.89
C GLU A 109 -35.85 3.61 -23.53
N ASP A 110 -36.03 2.28 -23.52
CA ASP A 110 -36.23 1.47 -22.30
C ASP A 110 -34.93 1.25 -21.51
N SER A 111 -33.81 1.79 -21.94
CA SER A 111 -32.53 1.61 -21.26
C SER A 111 -32.48 2.36 -19.93
N ILE A 112 -32.01 1.68 -18.88
CA ILE A 112 -31.77 2.25 -17.54
C ILE A 112 -30.83 3.48 -17.62
N PHE A 113 -29.90 3.49 -18.58
CA PHE A 113 -28.96 4.60 -18.82
C PHE A 113 -29.62 5.85 -19.38
N LYS A 114 -30.82 5.77 -19.96
CA LYS A 114 -31.64 6.91 -20.40
C LYS A 114 -32.58 7.43 -19.30
N SER A 115 -32.58 6.82 -18.11
CA SER A 115 -33.39 7.30 -17.00
C SER A 115 -33.00 8.76 -16.63
N GLU A 116 -34.01 9.53 -16.24
CA GLU A 116 -33.83 10.94 -15.89
C GLU A 116 -32.80 11.15 -14.80
N ARG A 117 -32.72 10.23 -13.82
CA ARG A 117 -31.69 10.27 -12.76
C ARG A 117 -30.28 10.09 -13.31
N PHE A 118 -30.10 9.14 -14.22
CA PHE A 118 -28.77 8.86 -14.79
C PHE A 118 -28.32 10.01 -15.71
N MET A 119 -29.22 10.53 -16.53
CA MET A 119 -28.96 11.69 -17.40
C MET A 119 -28.64 12.95 -16.60
N ASN A 120 -29.27 13.17 -15.46
CA ASN A 120 -28.94 14.28 -14.57
C ASN A 120 -27.52 14.17 -14.02
N ILE A 121 -27.08 12.96 -13.63
CA ILE A 121 -25.69 12.73 -13.20
C ILE A 121 -24.73 13.04 -14.33
N ILE A 122 -24.96 12.54 -15.52
CA ILE A 122 -24.10 12.81 -16.68
C ILE A 122 -24.05 14.30 -17.00
N ASN A 123 -25.19 14.97 -16.99
CA ASN A 123 -25.25 16.39 -17.29
C ASN A 123 -24.52 17.29 -16.26
N GLN A 124 -24.31 16.80 -15.02
CA GLN A 124 -23.46 17.50 -14.04
C GLN A 124 -21.99 17.61 -14.50
N PHE A 125 -21.55 16.70 -15.35
CA PHE A 125 -20.20 16.73 -15.94
C PHE A 125 -20.13 17.59 -17.22
N ASN A 126 -21.23 18.18 -17.64
CA ASN A 126 -21.25 19.07 -18.80
C ASN A 126 -20.51 20.37 -18.47
N GLY A 127 -19.43 20.62 -19.19
CA GLY A 127 -18.56 21.78 -18.91
C GLY A 127 -17.58 21.60 -17.74
N PHE A 128 -17.52 20.39 -17.16
CA PHE A 128 -16.52 20.07 -16.16
C PHE A 128 -15.14 20.06 -16.83
N LYS A 129 -14.34 21.06 -16.53
CA LYS A 129 -12.95 21.13 -16.97
C LYS A 129 -12.10 20.63 -15.83
N ILE A 130 -11.49 19.46 -16.02
CA ILE A 130 -10.55 18.89 -15.02
C ILE A 130 -9.42 19.88 -14.74
N GLU A 131 -9.02 20.68 -15.74
CA GLU A 131 -7.98 21.71 -15.63
C GLU A 131 -8.30 22.77 -14.57
N ASP A 132 -9.60 23.09 -14.36
CA ASP A 132 -10.02 24.06 -13.34
C ASP A 132 -9.83 23.53 -11.91
N TYR A 133 -9.83 22.20 -11.74
CA TYR A 133 -9.63 21.52 -10.45
C TYR A 133 -8.20 21.04 -10.26
N ILE A 134 -7.52 20.67 -11.35
CA ILE A 134 -6.10 20.36 -11.37
C ILE A 134 -5.36 21.62 -11.77
N ASN A 135 -5.20 22.52 -10.82
CA ASN A 135 -4.37 23.69 -11.01
C ASN A 135 -2.92 23.22 -11.21
N LEU A 136 -2.43 23.25 -12.46
CA LEU A 136 -1.03 22.90 -12.77
C LEU A 136 -0.03 23.80 -12.01
N ASN A 137 -0.48 24.97 -11.52
CA ASN A 137 0.26 25.76 -10.54
C ASN A 137 0.31 25.11 -9.15
N MET A 138 -0.54 24.14 -8.83
CA MET A 138 -0.33 23.30 -7.64
C MET A 138 0.94 22.47 -7.75
N ILE A 139 1.39 22.12 -8.93
CA ILE A 139 2.72 21.49 -9.11
C ILE A 139 3.83 22.46 -8.64
N GLY A 140 3.64 23.77 -8.82
CA GLY A 140 4.53 24.81 -8.24
C GLY A 140 4.38 24.96 -6.72
N GLN A 141 3.19 24.75 -6.16
CA GLN A 141 2.96 24.71 -4.71
C GLN A 141 3.48 23.41 -4.07
N TYR A 142 3.66 22.33 -4.85
CA TYR A 142 4.42 21.15 -4.42
C TYR A 142 5.91 21.44 -4.24
N ALA A 143 6.43 22.56 -4.75
CA ALA A 143 7.78 23.03 -4.36
C ALA A 143 7.83 23.47 -2.89
N GLN A 144 6.72 23.95 -2.29
CA GLN A 144 6.57 24.04 -0.83
C GLN A 144 6.38 22.65 -0.19
N GLY A 145 5.94 21.67 -0.93
CA GLY A 145 5.94 20.25 -0.57
C GLY A 145 7.33 19.63 -0.48
N VAL A 146 8.41 20.31 -0.83
CA VAL A 146 9.78 19.80 -0.60
C VAL A 146 10.04 19.57 0.89
N ILE A 147 9.49 20.38 1.77
CA ILE A 147 9.58 20.19 3.23
C ILE A 147 8.71 18.99 3.65
N SER A 148 7.51 18.87 3.13
CA SER A 148 6.62 17.70 3.37
C SER A 148 7.16 16.44 2.69
N PHE A 149 7.83 16.58 1.55
CA PHE A 149 8.52 15.49 0.87
C PHE A 149 9.76 15.04 1.65
N ALA A 150 10.53 15.97 2.22
CA ALA A 150 11.68 15.65 3.06
C ALA A 150 11.27 14.92 4.34
N SER A 151 10.17 15.33 5.01
CA SER A 151 9.64 14.60 6.15
C SER A 151 9.13 13.21 5.75
N GLY A 152 8.44 13.09 4.62
CA GLY A 152 7.99 11.79 4.08
C GLY A 152 9.17 10.85 3.75
N ILE A 153 10.26 11.36 3.18
CA ILE A 153 11.48 10.58 2.95
C ILE A 153 12.09 10.14 4.28
N PHE A 154 12.11 11.02 5.28
CA PHE A 154 12.62 10.69 6.61
C PHE A 154 11.79 9.58 7.26
N ASP A 155 10.46 9.65 7.19
CA ASP A 155 9.56 8.61 7.70
C ASP A 155 9.74 7.27 6.98
N ILE A 156 9.92 7.29 5.66
CA ILE A 156 10.23 6.09 4.88
C ILE A 156 11.59 5.52 5.30
N PHE A 157 12.59 6.37 5.47
CA PHE A 157 13.93 5.96 5.91
C PHE A 157 13.88 5.34 7.31
N VAL A 158 13.21 5.98 8.27
CA VAL A 158 13.01 5.45 9.62
C VAL A 158 12.28 4.11 9.58
N SER A 159 11.20 4.00 8.80
CA SER A 159 10.45 2.75 8.63
C SER A 159 11.33 1.62 8.08
N PHE A 160 12.18 1.96 7.12
CA PHE A 160 13.13 1.02 6.52
C PHE A 160 14.18 0.55 7.54
N VAL A 161 14.77 1.47 8.30
CA VAL A 161 15.74 1.16 9.36
C VAL A 161 15.09 0.31 10.46
N VAL A 162 13.90 0.69 10.92
CA VAL A 162 13.14 -0.08 11.92
C VAL A 162 12.88 -1.49 11.43
N SER A 163 12.41 -1.65 10.19
CA SER A 163 12.13 -2.98 9.62
C SER A 163 13.39 -3.85 9.53
N LEU A 164 14.52 -3.23 9.17
CA LEU A 164 15.82 -3.91 9.10
C LEU A 164 16.26 -4.41 10.49
N TYR A 165 16.18 -3.57 11.52
CA TYR A 165 16.49 -3.99 12.89
C TYR A 165 15.54 -5.08 13.39
N LEU A 166 14.25 -4.96 13.12
CA LEU A 166 13.27 -5.98 13.49
C LEU A 166 13.60 -7.34 12.87
N LEU A 167 14.07 -7.39 11.63
CA LEU A 167 14.48 -8.65 10.99
C LEU A 167 15.82 -9.17 11.50
N LEU A 168 16.79 -8.31 11.74
CA LEU A 168 18.10 -8.69 12.25
C LEU A 168 18.02 -9.20 13.70
N ASP A 169 17.34 -8.45 14.57
CA ASP A 169 17.33 -8.69 16.02
C ASP A 169 16.07 -9.37 16.53
N ARG A 170 15.25 -9.93 15.61
CA ARG A 170 13.96 -10.57 15.94
C ARG A 170 14.03 -11.54 17.12
N LYS A 171 15.14 -12.33 17.26
CA LYS A 171 15.29 -13.27 18.37
C LYS A 171 15.40 -12.56 19.70
N GLN A 172 16.20 -11.51 19.76
CA GLN A 172 16.43 -10.72 20.97
C GLN A 172 15.14 -9.97 21.37
N ILE A 173 14.44 -9.41 20.39
CA ILE A 173 13.17 -8.70 20.59
C ILE A 173 12.11 -9.63 21.15
N VAL A 174 11.93 -10.81 20.53
CA VAL A 174 10.97 -11.83 21.03
C VAL A 174 11.35 -12.32 22.43
N GLU A 175 12.64 -12.51 22.70
CA GLU A 175 13.14 -12.93 24.02
C GLU A 175 12.90 -11.85 25.07
N PHE A 176 13.12 -10.56 24.73
CA PHE A 176 12.81 -9.43 25.60
C PHE A 176 11.32 -9.41 25.99
N PHE A 177 10.41 -9.47 25.01
CA PHE A 177 8.97 -9.52 25.30
C PHE A 177 8.56 -10.77 26.08
N ARG A 178 9.24 -11.90 25.83
CA ARG A 178 9.00 -13.12 26.60
C ARG A 178 9.40 -12.97 28.07
N LYS A 179 10.56 -12.36 28.36
CA LYS A 179 11.00 -12.06 29.73
C LYS A 179 10.04 -11.09 30.41
N LEU A 180 9.65 -10.03 29.70
CA LEU A 180 8.69 -9.03 30.19
C LEU A 180 7.34 -9.70 30.54
N ALA A 181 6.78 -10.47 29.62
CA ALA A 181 5.52 -11.19 29.87
C ALA A 181 5.66 -12.19 31.06
N GLY A 182 6.81 -12.85 31.19
CA GLY A 182 7.07 -13.75 32.33
C GLY A 182 7.15 -13.04 33.69
N ALA A 183 7.47 -11.75 33.69
CA ALA A 183 7.50 -10.95 34.92
C ALA A 183 6.11 -10.49 35.37
N PHE A 184 5.20 -10.22 34.42
CA PHE A 184 3.86 -9.67 34.73
C PHE A 184 2.77 -10.73 34.85
N PHE A 185 2.91 -11.89 34.21
CA PHE A 185 1.85 -12.92 34.17
C PHE A 185 2.19 -14.16 34.97
N SER A 186 1.14 -14.81 35.52
CA SER A 186 1.29 -16.12 36.17
C SER A 186 1.82 -17.19 35.20
N LYS A 187 2.48 -18.23 35.68
CA LYS A 187 3.06 -19.30 34.85
C LYS A 187 2.06 -19.91 33.85
N GLN A 188 0.80 -20.09 34.27
CA GLN A 188 -0.25 -20.64 33.40
C GLN A 188 -0.69 -19.65 32.34
N SER A 189 -0.94 -18.40 32.72
CA SER A 189 -1.31 -17.32 31.78
C SER A 189 -0.20 -17.05 30.78
N TYR A 190 1.05 -17.00 31.23
CA TYR A 190 2.22 -16.85 30.38
C TYR A 190 2.31 -17.94 29.31
N LYS A 191 2.11 -19.21 29.67
CA LYS A 191 2.14 -20.34 28.71
C LYS A 191 1.04 -20.22 27.66
N ASN A 192 -0.17 -19.84 28.06
CA ASN A 192 -1.30 -19.67 27.17
C ASN A 192 -1.10 -18.46 26.24
N ILE A 193 -0.72 -17.30 26.79
CA ILE A 193 -0.42 -16.08 26.01
C ILE A 193 0.68 -16.36 24.99
N GLY A 194 1.75 -17.03 25.38
CA GLY A 194 2.85 -17.38 24.49
C GLY A 194 2.41 -18.26 23.32
N LYS A 195 1.52 -19.25 23.57
CA LYS A 195 0.96 -20.12 22.53
C LYS A 195 0.07 -19.34 21.55
N TYR A 196 -0.84 -18.51 22.07
CA TYR A 196 -1.72 -17.70 21.23
C TYR A 196 -0.95 -16.65 20.42
N PHE A 197 -0.02 -15.95 21.06
CA PHE A 197 0.82 -14.96 20.40
C PHE A 197 1.63 -15.57 19.26
N HIS A 198 2.26 -16.73 19.49
CA HIS A 198 3.03 -17.42 18.45
C HIS A 198 2.16 -17.80 17.25
N ARG A 199 0.96 -18.36 17.52
CA ARG A 199 0.01 -18.75 16.47
C ARG A 199 -0.51 -17.53 15.69
N THR A 200 -0.91 -16.48 16.39
CA THR A 200 -1.39 -15.23 15.78
C THR A 200 -0.30 -14.60 14.92
N ASN A 201 0.92 -14.50 15.45
CA ASN A 201 2.05 -13.96 14.71
C ASN A 201 2.37 -14.77 13.45
N GLU A 202 2.32 -16.11 13.51
CA GLU A 202 2.53 -16.96 12.33
C GLU A 202 1.45 -16.76 11.27
N ILE A 203 0.18 -16.69 11.68
CA ILE A 203 -0.96 -16.44 10.79
C ILE A 203 -0.81 -15.05 10.15
N PHE A 204 -0.50 -14.03 10.94
CA PHE A 204 -0.36 -12.66 10.48
C PHE A 204 0.80 -12.48 9.50
N CYS A 205 1.96 -13.10 9.79
CA CYS A 205 3.08 -13.13 8.86
C CYS A 205 2.71 -13.72 7.50
N LYS A 206 2.06 -14.91 7.53
CA LYS A 206 1.66 -15.61 6.31
C LYS A 206 0.63 -14.76 5.54
N PHE A 207 -0.34 -14.22 6.24
CA PHE A 207 -1.38 -13.38 5.65
C PHE A 207 -0.80 -12.15 4.95
N LEU A 208 -0.01 -11.33 5.65
CA LEU A 208 0.57 -10.11 5.05
C LEU A 208 1.48 -10.41 3.86
N SER A 209 2.34 -11.45 3.99
CA SER A 209 3.23 -11.80 2.88
C SER A 209 2.47 -12.37 1.69
N SER A 210 1.40 -13.15 1.92
CA SER A 210 0.55 -13.67 0.83
C SER A 210 -0.23 -12.56 0.17
N GLN A 211 -0.81 -11.66 0.96
CA GLN A 211 -1.62 -10.55 0.47
C GLN A 211 -0.81 -9.58 -0.39
N PHE A 212 0.43 -9.29 0.03
CA PHE A 212 1.33 -8.46 -0.76
C PHE A 212 1.69 -9.11 -2.10
N LEU A 213 1.98 -10.41 -2.07
CA LEU A 213 2.30 -11.16 -3.29
C LEU A 213 1.09 -11.27 -4.21
N ASP A 214 -0.10 -11.51 -3.65
CA ASP A 214 -1.36 -11.58 -4.38
C ASP A 214 -1.67 -10.24 -5.06
N ALA A 215 -1.51 -9.13 -4.36
CA ALA A 215 -1.69 -7.79 -4.92
C ALA A 215 -0.79 -7.53 -6.14
N ILE A 216 0.48 -7.94 -6.09
CA ILE A 216 1.41 -7.82 -7.22
C ILE A 216 0.95 -8.70 -8.40
N VAL A 217 0.59 -9.96 -8.13
CA VAL A 217 0.14 -10.89 -9.16
C VAL A 217 -1.13 -10.38 -9.84
N VAL A 218 -2.11 -9.93 -9.07
CA VAL A 218 -3.36 -9.35 -9.58
C VAL A 218 -3.08 -8.10 -10.39
N ALA A 219 -2.24 -7.18 -9.91
CA ALA A 219 -1.87 -5.97 -10.66
C ALA A 219 -1.26 -6.32 -12.04
N ILE A 220 -0.35 -7.29 -12.10
CA ILE A 220 0.30 -7.70 -13.34
C ILE A 220 -0.72 -8.39 -14.26
N LEU A 221 -1.46 -9.37 -13.76
CA LEU A 221 -2.42 -10.14 -14.57
C LEU A 221 -3.52 -9.25 -15.16
N THR A 222 -4.09 -8.35 -14.35
CA THR A 222 -5.13 -7.42 -14.82
C THR A 222 -4.57 -6.40 -15.80
N SER A 223 -3.37 -5.86 -15.56
CA SER A 223 -2.71 -4.95 -16.52
C SER A 223 -2.46 -5.64 -17.87
N VAL A 224 -1.99 -6.88 -17.86
CA VAL A 224 -1.72 -7.67 -19.09
C VAL A 224 -3.04 -7.99 -19.80
N ALA A 225 -4.05 -8.50 -19.08
CA ALA A 225 -5.35 -8.84 -19.65
C ALA A 225 -6.01 -7.62 -20.30
N MET A 226 -6.05 -6.49 -19.61
CA MET A 226 -6.60 -5.24 -20.14
C MET A 226 -5.79 -4.69 -21.31
N SER A 227 -4.46 -4.87 -21.30
CA SER A 227 -3.61 -4.47 -22.44
C SER A 227 -3.89 -5.28 -23.69
N ILE A 228 -4.09 -6.61 -23.55
CA ILE A 228 -4.48 -7.49 -24.66
C ILE A 228 -5.86 -7.11 -25.22
N MET A 229 -6.78 -6.69 -24.35
CA MET A 229 -8.10 -6.20 -24.74
C MET A 229 -8.08 -4.77 -25.30
N HIS A 230 -6.90 -4.15 -25.45
CA HIS A 230 -6.72 -2.76 -25.89
C HIS A 230 -7.50 -1.73 -25.05
N VAL A 231 -7.70 -2.02 -23.77
CA VAL A 231 -8.33 -1.07 -22.84
C VAL A 231 -7.38 0.10 -22.58
N LYS A 232 -7.89 1.32 -22.76
CA LYS A 232 -7.12 2.52 -22.40
C LYS A 232 -6.78 2.50 -20.91
N TYR A 233 -5.56 2.95 -20.58
CA TYR A 233 -5.07 3.04 -19.19
C TYR A 233 -4.91 1.68 -18.48
N ALA A 234 -4.78 0.59 -19.22
CA ALA A 234 -4.69 -0.78 -18.71
C ALA A 234 -3.71 -0.94 -17.54
N VAL A 235 -2.51 -0.38 -17.64
CA VAL A 235 -1.48 -0.46 -16.60
C VAL A 235 -1.89 0.31 -15.35
N MET A 236 -2.47 1.50 -15.51
CA MET A 236 -2.94 2.32 -14.39
C MET A 236 -4.10 1.64 -13.67
N LEU A 237 -5.08 1.14 -14.41
CA LEU A 237 -6.23 0.43 -13.85
C LEU A 237 -5.81 -0.86 -13.14
N GLY A 238 -4.94 -1.66 -13.76
CA GLY A 238 -4.42 -2.89 -13.16
C GLY A 238 -3.63 -2.61 -11.87
N LEU A 239 -2.86 -1.52 -11.82
CA LEU A 239 -2.18 -1.11 -10.60
C LEU A 239 -3.17 -0.73 -9.49
N PHE A 240 -4.22 0.05 -9.81
CA PHE A 240 -5.25 0.41 -8.82
C PHE A 240 -5.97 -0.83 -8.31
N ILE A 241 -6.36 -1.75 -9.20
CA ILE A 241 -7.00 -3.02 -8.81
C ILE A 241 -6.08 -3.81 -7.86
N GLY A 242 -4.80 -3.92 -8.18
CA GLY A 242 -3.82 -4.58 -7.31
C GLY A 242 -3.64 -3.89 -5.96
N LEU A 243 -3.56 -2.55 -5.93
CA LEU A 243 -3.48 -1.79 -4.69
C LEU A 243 -4.73 -1.97 -3.81
N PHE A 244 -5.91 -1.88 -4.40
CA PHE A 244 -7.15 -2.10 -3.66
C PHE A 244 -7.30 -3.56 -3.20
N ASN A 245 -6.70 -4.51 -3.93
CA ASN A 245 -6.67 -5.91 -3.52
C ASN A 245 -5.78 -6.17 -2.30
N LEU A 246 -4.95 -5.22 -1.85
CA LEU A 246 -4.26 -5.31 -0.56
C LEU A 246 -5.23 -5.45 0.62
N ILE A 247 -6.45 -4.94 0.47
CA ILE A 247 -7.54 -5.15 1.42
C ILE A 247 -8.48 -6.20 0.81
N PRO A 248 -8.66 -7.38 1.46
CA PRO A 248 -9.51 -8.44 0.93
C PRO A 248 -10.90 -7.92 0.54
N TYR A 249 -11.39 -8.34 -0.60
CA TYR A 249 -12.69 -7.97 -1.20
C TYR A 249 -12.81 -6.53 -1.73
N PHE A 250 -11.98 -5.58 -1.29
CA PHE A 250 -12.06 -4.19 -1.78
C PHE A 250 -11.70 -4.08 -3.26
N GLY A 251 -10.68 -4.81 -3.70
CA GLY A 251 -10.27 -4.83 -5.11
C GLY A 251 -11.40 -5.26 -6.04
N ALA A 252 -12.16 -6.29 -5.66
CA ALA A 252 -13.30 -6.79 -6.44
C ALA A 252 -14.47 -5.80 -6.47
N ILE A 253 -14.77 -5.12 -5.35
CA ILE A 253 -15.88 -4.14 -5.27
C ILE A 253 -15.61 -2.90 -6.11
N ILE A 254 -14.35 -2.46 -6.20
CA ILE A 254 -13.96 -1.24 -6.94
C ILE A 254 -13.76 -1.55 -8.44
N ALA A 255 -13.45 -2.80 -8.79
CA ALA A 255 -13.22 -3.23 -10.18
C ALA A 255 -14.52 -3.49 -10.96
N VAL A 256 -15.69 -3.57 -10.30
CA VAL A 256 -17.01 -3.75 -10.89
C VAL A 256 -17.67 -2.40 -11.11
#